data_17ba4ee73a8953a6e872d96912660604
#
_entry.id   17ba4ee73a8953a6e872d96912660604
#
_cell.length_a   1.000
_cell.length_b   1.000
_cell.length_c   1.000
_cell.angle_alpha   90.00
_cell.angle_beta   90.00
_cell.angle_gamma   90.00
#
_symmetry.space_group_name_H-M   'P 1'
#
loop_
_entity.id
_entity.type
_entity.pdbx_description
1 polymer ?
#
loop_
_entity_poly.entity_id
_entity_poly.type
_entity_poly.pdbx_seq_one_letter_code
_entity_poly.pdbx_strand_id
1 'polypeptide(L)'
;ILFPYVEDEKEALSAVESTRYPPKGIRGVMSAARMNKYGTVTDYYKKADDEICVIVQCESKKAIQNISKIAAVEGVDGIFIGPSDLSASIGKIGQFEDEEVQSLISLGLENCKKSNIPAGILTAKRDFAKKYVADGFTYVAINSDTNLIARSAENLLKEFK
;
A
#
# COMPACT_ATOMS: atom_id res chain seq x y z
N ILE A 1 8.56 0.29 1.89
CA ILE A 1 7.87 -0.57 2.89
C ILE A 1 6.39 -0.26 2.82
N LEU A 2 5.53 -1.29 2.82
CA LEU A 2 4.08 -1.16 2.82
C LEU A 2 3.53 -1.60 4.19
N PHE A 3 2.89 -0.68 4.92
CA PHE A 3 2.30 -0.92 6.24
C PHE A 3 0.80 -1.15 6.12
N PRO A 4 0.27 -2.33 6.53
CA PRO A 4 -1.15 -2.62 6.44
C PRO A 4 -1.95 -1.94 7.55
N TYR A 5 -3.26 -1.81 7.33
CA TYR A 5 -4.26 -1.43 8.34
C TYR A 5 -4.00 -0.12 9.07
N VAL A 6 -3.56 0.91 8.37
CA VAL A 6 -3.35 2.24 8.96
C VAL A 6 -4.67 3.04 8.88
N GLU A 7 -5.23 3.39 10.02
CA GLU A 7 -6.56 4.00 10.11
C GLU A 7 -6.56 5.49 10.50
N ASP A 8 -5.45 5.98 11.07
CA ASP A 8 -5.34 7.36 11.51
C ASP A 8 -3.90 7.89 11.50
N GLU A 9 -3.75 9.16 11.82
CA GLU A 9 -2.46 9.86 11.83
C GLU A 9 -1.47 9.31 12.86
N LYS A 10 -1.94 8.74 13.97
CA LYS A 10 -1.06 8.17 15.00
C LYS A 10 -0.43 6.87 14.54
N GLU A 11 -1.22 6.02 13.90
CA GLU A 11 -0.74 4.77 13.33
C GLU A 11 0.22 5.05 12.15
N ALA A 12 -0.10 6.05 11.32
CA ALA A 12 0.79 6.50 10.25
C ALA A 12 2.13 7.01 10.80
N LEU A 13 2.10 7.82 11.87
CA LEU A 13 3.33 8.28 12.53
C LEU A 13 4.15 7.12 13.09
N SER A 14 3.50 6.17 13.77
CA SER A 14 4.17 4.97 14.30
C SER A 14 4.80 4.13 13.18
N ALA A 15 4.14 4.02 12.02
CA ALA A 15 4.70 3.35 10.84
C ALA A 15 5.99 4.05 10.37
N VAL A 16 5.96 5.37 10.23
CA VAL A 16 7.13 6.17 9.85
C VAL A 16 8.26 6.02 10.86
N GLU A 17 7.99 6.23 12.15
CA GLU A 17 8.98 6.13 13.23
C GLU A 17 9.68 4.76 13.28
N SER A 18 8.95 3.68 12.96
CA SER A 18 9.50 2.33 12.91
C SER A 18 10.55 2.14 11.81
N THR A 19 10.58 3.03 10.81
CA THR A 19 11.55 3.01 9.70
C THR A 19 12.74 3.93 9.91
N ARG A 20 12.67 4.85 10.86
CA ARG A 20 13.68 5.88 11.11
C ARG A 20 14.55 5.54 12.31
N TYR A 21 15.84 5.80 12.20
CA TYR A 21 16.77 5.65 13.35
C TYR A 21 16.59 6.77 14.36
N PRO A 22 16.91 6.53 15.65
CA PRO A 22 16.95 7.60 16.63
C PRO A 22 17.89 8.76 16.19
N PRO A 23 17.57 10.03 16.50
CA PRO A 23 16.42 10.48 17.31
C PRO A 23 15.11 10.67 16.54
N LYS A 24 15.08 10.44 15.22
CA LYS A 24 13.91 10.68 14.36
C LYS A 24 12.84 9.57 14.47
N GLY A 25 13.19 8.41 15.00
CA GLY A 25 12.31 7.27 15.16
C GLY A 25 12.86 6.24 16.12
N ILE A 26 12.32 5.03 16.03
CA ILE A 26 12.57 3.93 16.98
C ILE A 26 13.18 2.69 16.31
N ARG A 27 13.63 2.79 15.06
CA ARG A 27 14.22 1.66 14.33
C ARG A 27 15.48 1.18 15.05
N GLY A 28 15.56 -0.13 15.33
CA GLY A 28 16.74 -0.75 15.92
C GLY A 28 17.96 -0.68 15.01
N VAL A 29 19.13 -0.38 15.59
CA VAL A 29 20.41 -0.30 14.86
C VAL A 29 21.05 -1.68 14.80
N MET A 30 21.42 -2.12 13.60
CA MET A 30 22.19 -3.36 13.38
C MET A 30 23.40 -3.06 12.51
N SER A 31 24.60 -3.21 13.08
CA SER A 31 25.86 -2.81 12.44
C SER A 31 26.24 -3.65 11.22
N ALA A 32 25.82 -4.92 11.17
CA ALA A 32 26.12 -5.83 10.07
C ALA A 32 24.87 -6.61 9.64
N ALA A 33 24.18 -6.13 8.60
CA ALA A 33 22.99 -6.76 8.03
C ALA A 33 22.97 -6.62 6.51
N ARG A 34 22.08 -7.34 5.84
CA ARG A 34 21.96 -7.28 4.37
C ARG A 34 21.74 -5.88 3.84
N MET A 35 20.97 -5.04 4.56
CA MET A 35 20.68 -3.66 4.18
C MET A 35 21.95 -2.80 3.96
N ASN A 36 22.98 -3.01 4.76
CA ASN A 36 24.25 -2.29 4.68
C ASN A 36 25.40 -3.17 4.14
N LYS A 37 25.06 -4.23 3.39
CA LYS A 37 25.98 -5.23 2.85
C LYS A 37 26.98 -5.72 3.91
N TYR A 38 26.43 -6.11 5.06
CA TYR A 38 27.20 -6.62 6.21
C TYR A 38 28.25 -5.63 6.74
N GLY A 39 27.92 -4.34 6.76
CA GLY A 39 28.78 -3.28 7.29
C GLY A 39 29.75 -2.68 6.28
N THR A 40 29.72 -3.11 5.01
CA THR A 40 30.62 -2.54 3.98
C THR A 40 30.14 -1.21 3.40
N VAL A 41 28.86 -0.85 3.60
CA VAL A 41 28.32 0.45 3.24
C VAL A 41 28.42 1.39 4.43
N THR A 42 29.47 2.20 4.45
CA THR A 42 29.85 3.01 5.63
C THR A 42 28.93 4.21 5.88
N ASP A 43 28.24 4.72 4.86
CA ASP A 43 27.34 5.87 4.94
C ASP A 43 25.84 5.48 4.96
N TYR A 44 25.54 4.19 5.13
CA TYR A 44 24.16 3.66 5.08
C TYR A 44 23.21 4.41 6.03
N TYR A 45 23.60 4.60 7.29
CA TYR A 45 22.74 5.24 8.29
C TYR A 45 22.43 6.72 7.99
N LYS A 46 23.29 7.38 7.23
CA LYS A 46 23.08 8.77 6.82
C LYS A 46 22.07 8.89 5.67
N LYS A 47 21.97 7.84 4.86
CA LYS A 47 21.13 7.80 3.66
C LYS A 47 19.84 7.01 3.84
N ALA A 48 19.74 6.23 4.92
CA ALA A 48 18.63 5.30 5.12
C ALA A 48 17.25 5.97 5.07
N ASP A 49 17.13 7.18 5.59
CA ASP A 49 15.88 7.92 5.60
C ASP A 49 15.44 8.31 4.17
N ASP A 50 16.38 8.66 3.31
CA ASP A 50 16.13 9.09 1.92
C ASP A 50 15.87 7.88 0.99
N GLU A 51 16.38 6.69 1.37
CA GLU A 51 16.27 5.45 0.58
C GLU A 51 15.01 4.64 0.93
N ILE A 52 14.29 4.97 2.01
CA ILE A 52 13.12 4.22 2.46
C ILE A 52 11.84 4.97 2.09
N CYS A 53 11.11 4.41 1.14
CA CYS A 53 9.75 4.80 0.81
C CYS A 53 8.76 4.12 1.76
N VAL A 54 7.91 4.91 2.43
CA VAL A 54 6.89 4.46 3.36
C VAL A 54 5.50 4.64 2.73
N ILE A 55 4.84 3.53 2.47
CA ILE A 55 3.49 3.50 1.94
C ILE A 55 2.58 2.89 3.00
N VAL A 56 1.42 3.49 3.26
CA VAL A 56 0.46 2.97 4.23
C VAL A 56 -0.83 2.52 3.55
N GLN A 57 -1.38 1.36 3.98
CA GLN A 57 -2.62 0.82 3.45
C GLN A 57 -3.81 1.41 4.22
N CYS A 58 -4.64 2.16 3.48
CA CYS A 58 -5.96 2.61 3.92
C CYS A 58 -7.01 1.63 3.38
N GLU A 59 -7.46 0.71 4.24
CA GLU A 59 -8.28 -0.43 3.83
C GLU A 59 -9.50 -0.66 4.73
N SER A 60 -9.96 0.41 5.36
CA SER A 60 -11.25 0.48 6.03
C SER A 60 -11.98 1.77 5.66
N LYS A 61 -13.32 1.79 5.83
CA LYS A 61 -14.12 3.00 5.63
C LYS A 61 -13.60 4.18 6.46
N LYS A 62 -13.16 3.93 7.70
CA LYS A 62 -12.55 4.91 8.59
C LYS A 62 -11.24 5.46 8.00
N ALA A 63 -10.36 4.56 7.53
CA ALA A 63 -9.09 4.95 6.91
C ALA A 63 -9.29 5.82 5.67
N ILE A 64 -10.22 5.45 4.78
CA ILE A 64 -10.56 6.23 3.57
C ILE A 64 -10.98 7.67 3.93
N GLN A 65 -11.76 7.83 5.01
CA GLN A 65 -12.20 9.15 5.49
C GLN A 65 -11.06 9.97 6.12
N ASN A 66 -10.04 9.30 6.66
CA ASN A 66 -8.90 9.91 7.32
C ASN A 66 -7.68 10.15 6.40
N ILE A 67 -7.75 9.81 5.12
CA ILE A 67 -6.61 9.92 4.18
C ILE A 67 -5.93 11.28 4.26
N SER A 68 -6.68 12.38 4.34
CA SER A 68 -6.07 13.71 4.41
C SER A 68 -5.20 13.94 5.65
N LYS A 69 -5.56 13.34 6.79
CA LYS A 69 -4.77 13.42 8.03
C LYS A 69 -3.57 12.48 7.97
N ILE A 70 -3.77 11.27 7.45
CA ILE A 70 -2.71 10.28 7.25
C ILE A 70 -1.65 10.82 6.28
N ALA A 71 -2.09 11.41 5.17
CA ALA A 71 -1.22 12.00 4.16
C ALA A 71 -0.45 13.24 4.64
N ALA A 72 -0.94 13.91 5.70
CA ALA A 72 -0.25 15.05 6.32
C ALA A 72 0.89 14.64 7.27
N VAL A 73 1.03 13.34 7.57
CA VAL A 73 2.12 12.84 8.41
C VAL A 73 3.42 12.88 7.62
N GLU A 74 4.41 13.63 8.11
CA GLU A 74 5.73 13.71 7.50
C GLU A 74 6.39 12.32 7.43
N GLY A 75 6.88 11.97 6.23
CA GLY A 75 7.52 10.68 5.98
C GLY A 75 6.58 9.60 5.44
N VAL A 76 5.29 9.89 5.24
CA VAL A 76 4.38 9.05 4.45
C VAL A 76 4.52 9.45 2.97
N ASP A 77 5.00 8.53 2.15
CA ASP A 77 5.30 8.77 0.72
C ASP A 77 4.15 8.39 -0.21
N GLY A 78 3.21 7.58 0.26
CA GLY A 78 2.08 7.14 -0.55
C GLY A 78 1.00 6.43 0.26
N ILE A 79 -0.20 6.40 -0.31
CA ILE A 79 -1.36 5.67 0.22
C ILE A 79 -1.63 4.47 -0.69
N PHE A 80 -1.91 3.32 -0.11
CA PHE A 80 -2.37 2.14 -0.83
C PHE A 80 -3.78 1.76 -0.38
N ILE A 81 -4.70 1.65 -1.33
CA ILE A 81 -6.07 1.21 -1.04
C ILE A 81 -6.13 -0.30 -1.18
N GLY A 82 -6.53 -1.00 -0.10
CA GLY A 82 -6.70 -2.45 -0.07
C GLY A 82 -8.16 -2.85 -0.29
N PRO A 83 -8.59 -3.23 -1.51
CA PRO A 83 -10.02 -3.48 -1.79
C PRO A 83 -10.61 -4.64 -1.02
N SER A 84 -9.80 -5.66 -0.67
CA SER A 84 -10.26 -6.84 0.07
C SER A 84 -10.73 -6.46 1.47
N ASP A 85 -9.85 -5.83 2.23
CA ASP A 85 -10.15 -5.43 3.60
C ASP A 85 -11.14 -4.27 3.65
N LEU A 86 -11.06 -3.34 2.68
CA LEU A 86 -12.05 -2.29 2.53
C LEU A 86 -13.47 -2.87 2.35
N SER A 87 -13.64 -3.86 1.46
CA SER A 87 -14.93 -4.52 1.27
C SER A 87 -15.40 -5.24 2.54
N ALA A 88 -14.47 -5.89 3.25
CA ALA A 88 -14.77 -6.54 4.52
C ALA A 88 -15.19 -5.54 5.60
N SER A 89 -14.57 -4.37 5.67
CA SER A 89 -14.86 -3.32 6.66
C SER A 89 -16.30 -2.78 6.62
N ILE A 90 -16.99 -2.99 5.50
CA ILE A 90 -18.39 -2.60 5.29
C ILE A 90 -19.34 -3.80 5.14
N GLY A 91 -18.87 -5.01 5.53
CA GLY A 91 -19.67 -6.23 5.49
C GLY A 91 -19.86 -6.83 4.09
N LYS A 92 -19.06 -6.42 3.10
CA LYS A 92 -19.14 -6.87 1.70
C LYS A 92 -17.89 -7.64 1.26
N ILE A 93 -17.38 -8.52 2.12
CA ILE A 93 -16.17 -9.29 1.87
C ILE A 93 -16.20 -10.00 0.51
N GLY A 94 -15.17 -9.78 -0.32
CA GLY A 94 -15.03 -10.37 -1.65
C GLY A 94 -15.91 -9.73 -2.75
N GLN A 95 -16.76 -8.75 -2.42
CA GLN A 95 -17.65 -8.07 -3.37
C GLN A 95 -16.99 -6.79 -3.91
N PHE A 96 -15.84 -6.95 -4.58
CA PHE A 96 -15.04 -5.81 -5.06
C PHE A 96 -15.75 -4.92 -6.09
N GLU A 97 -16.77 -5.45 -6.78
CA GLU A 97 -17.53 -4.75 -7.82
C GLU A 97 -18.78 -4.05 -7.26
N ASP A 98 -19.08 -4.24 -5.99
CA ASP A 98 -20.19 -3.57 -5.34
C ASP A 98 -20.04 -2.04 -5.42
N GLU A 99 -21.15 -1.35 -5.68
CA GLU A 99 -21.15 0.10 -5.89
C GLU A 99 -20.62 0.90 -4.69
N GLU A 100 -20.90 0.45 -3.46
CA GLU A 100 -20.41 1.13 -2.26
C GLU A 100 -18.89 0.95 -2.12
N VAL A 101 -18.37 -0.27 -2.42
CA VAL A 101 -16.92 -0.53 -2.43
C VAL A 101 -16.24 0.35 -3.47
N GLN A 102 -16.75 0.39 -4.69
CA GLN A 102 -16.19 1.21 -5.77
C GLN A 102 -16.28 2.71 -5.47
N SER A 103 -17.35 3.15 -4.80
CA SER A 103 -17.51 4.54 -4.35
C SER A 103 -16.46 4.91 -3.30
N LEU A 104 -16.16 4.02 -2.35
CA LEU A 104 -15.12 4.24 -1.35
C LEU A 104 -13.72 4.25 -1.97
N ILE A 105 -13.45 3.39 -2.96
CA ILE A 105 -12.17 3.41 -3.70
C ILE A 105 -12.02 4.75 -4.45
N SER A 106 -13.07 5.21 -5.10
CA SER A 106 -13.07 6.49 -5.81
C SER A 106 -12.87 7.68 -4.86
N LEU A 107 -13.56 7.67 -3.70
CA LEU A 107 -13.39 8.67 -2.65
C LEU A 107 -11.94 8.68 -2.11
N GLY A 108 -11.37 7.49 -1.89
CA GLY A 108 -9.97 7.36 -1.46
C GLY A 108 -9.00 7.96 -2.45
N LEU A 109 -9.17 7.70 -3.74
CA LEU A 109 -8.36 8.32 -4.79
C LEU A 109 -8.53 9.84 -4.83
N GLU A 110 -9.75 10.34 -4.69
CA GLU A 110 -10.03 11.77 -4.64
C GLU A 110 -9.33 12.44 -3.45
N ASN A 111 -9.40 11.83 -2.27
CA ASN A 111 -8.73 12.34 -1.07
C ASN A 111 -7.20 12.35 -1.23
N CYS A 112 -6.62 11.32 -1.86
CA CYS A 112 -5.19 11.30 -2.19
C CYS A 112 -4.82 12.45 -3.14
N LYS A 113 -5.60 12.67 -4.20
CA LYS A 113 -5.38 13.77 -5.14
C LYS A 113 -5.45 15.14 -4.46
N LYS A 114 -6.44 15.36 -3.59
CA LYS A 114 -6.58 16.59 -2.80
C LYS A 114 -5.40 16.82 -1.86
N SER A 115 -4.84 15.75 -1.32
CA SER A 115 -3.68 15.80 -0.42
C SER A 115 -2.34 15.80 -1.16
N ASN A 116 -2.35 15.76 -2.49
CA ASN A 116 -1.17 15.70 -3.35
C ASN A 116 -0.22 14.53 -2.99
N ILE A 117 -0.81 13.37 -2.65
CA ILE A 117 -0.06 12.15 -2.32
C ILE A 117 -0.33 11.04 -3.35
N PRO A 118 0.70 10.27 -3.76
CA PRO A 118 0.52 9.14 -4.67
C PRO A 118 -0.45 8.10 -4.11
N ALA A 119 -1.37 7.61 -4.96
CA ALA A 119 -2.32 6.56 -4.63
C ALA A 119 -2.01 5.26 -5.34
N GLY A 120 -2.02 4.16 -4.61
CA GLY A 120 -1.87 2.81 -5.14
C GLY A 120 -3.08 1.93 -4.87
N ILE A 121 -3.21 0.85 -5.64
CA ILE A 121 -4.26 -0.16 -5.49
C ILE A 121 -3.82 -1.49 -6.07
N LEU A 122 -4.41 -2.60 -5.59
CA LEU A 122 -4.22 -3.94 -6.16
C LEU A 122 -5.52 -4.45 -6.75
N THR A 123 -5.43 -5.10 -7.92
CA THR A 123 -6.53 -5.89 -8.49
C THR A 123 -5.98 -7.06 -9.32
N ALA A 124 -6.68 -8.20 -9.26
CA ALA A 124 -6.40 -9.33 -10.16
C ALA A 124 -7.18 -9.24 -11.48
N LYS A 125 -8.16 -8.32 -11.58
CA LYS A 125 -9.01 -8.16 -12.76
C LYS A 125 -8.42 -7.15 -13.74
N ARG A 126 -8.14 -7.59 -14.97
CA ARG A 126 -7.52 -6.77 -16.01
C ARG A 126 -8.29 -5.48 -16.32
N ASP A 127 -9.62 -5.56 -16.36
CA ASP A 127 -10.45 -4.39 -16.71
C ASP A 127 -10.45 -3.36 -15.58
N PHE A 128 -10.47 -3.80 -14.32
CA PHE A 128 -10.29 -2.90 -13.18
C PHE A 128 -8.89 -2.29 -13.14
N ALA A 129 -7.85 -3.05 -13.49
CA ALA A 129 -6.50 -2.50 -13.58
C ALA A 129 -6.43 -1.35 -14.60
N LYS A 130 -6.99 -1.55 -15.80
CA LYS A 130 -7.09 -0.50 -16.83
C LYS A 130 -7.88 0.71 -16.34
N LYS A 131 -9.04 0.46 -15.68
CA LYS A 131 -9.88 1.51 -15.11
C LYS A 131 -9.08 2.33 -14.08
N TYR A 132 -8.43 1.69 -13.12
CA TYR A 132 -7.69 2.39 -12.05
C TYR A 132 -6.50 3.21 -12.60
N VAL A 133 -5.81 2.71 -13.62
CA VAL A 133 -4.79 3.50 -14.31
C VAL A 133 -5.42 4.73 -14.98
N ALA A 134 -6.55 4.56 -15.68
CA ALA A 134 -7.28 5.67 -16.32
C ALA A 134 -7.84 6.67 -15.31
N ASP A 135 -8.29 6.21 -14.15
CA ASP A 135 -8.80 7.06 -13.06
C ASP A 135 -7.68 7.89 -12.40
N GLY A 136 -6.40 7.50 -12.58
CA GLY A 136 -5.23 8.23 -12.13
C GLY A 136 -4.57 7.70 -10.88
N PHE A 137 -4.72 6.41 -10.56
CA PHE A 137 -3.85 5.75 -9.59
C PHE A 137 -2.40 5.77 -10.09
N THR A 138 -1.48 6.16 -9.21
CA THR A 138 -0.05 6.32 -9.54
C THR A 138 0.65 4.98 -9.72
N TYR A 139 0.26 3.98 -8.91
CA TYR A 139 0.81 2.63 -8.99
C TYR A 139 -0.30 1.59 -8.79
N VAL A 140 -0.43 0.69 -9.77
CA VAL A 140 -1.45 -0.36 -9.78
C VAL A 140 -0.77 -1.71 -9.77
N ALA A 141 -0.90 -2.44 -8.65
CA ALA A 141 -0.46 -3.83 -8.57
C ALA A 141 -1.46 -4.73 -9.29
N ILE A 142 -0.98 -5.47 -10.28
CA ILE A 142 -1.82 -6.33 -11.11
C ILE A 142 -1.51 -7.79 -10.79
N ASN A 143 -2.40 -8.38 -9.96
CA ASN A 143 -2.28 -9.77 -9.57
C ASN A 143 -1.13 -10.08 -8.59
N SER A 144 -0.93 -11.36 -8.27
CA SER A 144 0.19 -11.88 -7.51
C SER A 144 0.85 -13.04 -8.27
N ASP A 145 2.11 -13.30 -8.00
CA ASP A 145 2.86 -14.43 -8.55
C ASP A 145 2.15 -15.79 -8.30
N THR A 146 1.71 -16.00 -7.07
CA THR A 146 0.97 -17.22 -6.66
C THR A 146 -0.32 -17.39 -7.44
N ASN A 147 -1.11 -16.33 -7.62
CA ASN A 147 -2.36 -16.39 -8.36
C ASN A 147 -2.11 -16.58 -9.88
N LEU A 148 -1.08 -15.93 -10.42
CA LEU A 148 -0.69 -16.12 -11.82
C LEU A 148 -0.30 -17.57 -12.09
N ILE A 149 0.52 -18.19 -11.24
CA ILE A 149 0.94 -19.59 -11.37
C ILE A 149 -0.27 -20.51 -11.25
N ALA A 150 -1.09 -20.37 -10.20
CA ALA A 150 -2.24 -21.22 -9.96
C ALA A 150 -3.25 -21.17 -11.12
N ARG A 151 -3.63 -19.96 -11.56
CA ARG A 151 -4.58 -19.79 -12.66
C ARG A 151 -4.04 -20.24 -14.01
N SER A 152 -2.75 -20.02 -14.27
CA SER A 152 -2.12 -20.52 -15.49
C SER A 152 -2.12 -22.06 -15.53
N ALA A 153 -1.80 -22.70 -14.41
CA ALA A 153 -1.84 -24.16 -14.31
C ALA A 153 -3.27 -24.72 -14.47
N GLU A 154 -4.27 -24.08 -13.81
CA GLU A 154 -5.69 -24.45 -13.97
C GLU A 154 -6.16 -24.31 -15.42
N ASN A 155 -5.80 -23.25 -16.10
CA ASN A 155 -6.20 -22.99 -17.48
C ASN A 155 -5.54 -24.00 -18.42
N LEU A 156 -4.25 -24.27 -18.26
CA LEU A 156 -3.55 -25.28 -19.03
C LEU A 156 -4.18 -26.67 -18.85
N LEU A 157 -4.52 -27.04 -17.62
CA LEU A 157 -5.16 -28.33 -17.35
C LEU A 157 -6.53 -28.49 -18.05
N LYS A 158 -7.28 -27.39 -18.21
CA LYS A 158 -8.58 -27.41 -18.91
C LYS A 158 -8.46 -27.72 -20.41
N GLU A 159 -7.30 -27.41 -21.02
CA GLU A 159 -7.05 -27.69 -22.43
C GLU A 159 -6.85 -29.19 -22.71
N PHE A 160 -6.58 -30.00 -21.67
CA PHE A 160 -6.33 -31.45 -21.75
C PHE A 160 -7.44 -32.31 -21.10
N LYS A 161 -8.53 -31.72 -20.66
CA LYS A 161 -9.73 -32.37 -20.15
C LYS A 161 -10.91 -32.20 -21.09
#